data_1e0298e9c4232444f0b21b92a0e2daf6
#
_entry.id   1e0298e9c4232444f0b21b92a0e2daf6
#
_cell.length_a   1.000
_cell.length_b   1.000
_cell.length_c   1.000
_cell.angle_alpha   90.00
_cell.angle_beta   90.00
_cell.angle_gamma   90.00
#
_symmetry.space_group_name_H-M   'P 1'
#
loop_
_entity.id
_entity.type
_entity.pdbx_description
1 polymer ?
#
loop_
_entity_poly.entity_id
_entity_poly.type
_entity_poly.pdbx_seq_one_letter_code
_entity_poly.pdbx_strand_id
1 'polypeptide(L)'
;MKEVFIMAFADHRKRLYETLPDNALVLSFAGVPLHTNEDDYHFEVNSQFFYLTGLERENMALLAVKMGGKTTETLFIEPADPTQERWTGKMPTREEASALSGVQDVRFVSDLSAALSRVMGRMRIEYAYFDLYRCQENDLTDMNALKAEDFRRKYPAVLLRDLHAACVPLREVKDEDEVALVRQAIGITRQGLERVMRTLKPGLTEYQAQANFEYTCQYLGATKFAFPTISGAGKNGCMMHYVTNRAELQDGQLLLMDLGAKYGNYCSDITRTFPVNGHYIPRQKEIYNLVLTANRTVAEYAKPGVTLKDLNDLCKHVLAEGLIRLGLITDEKDVGKYYMHSVSHSIGIDCHDACFTGDVLQPGWIISDEPGLYIDEEEIGIRIEDDLLITQDGCEVLSRDIPKDPEQIEWIMAGRA
;
A
#
# COMPACT_ATOMS: atom_id res chain seq x y z
N MET A 1 -23.28 -12.32 3.44
CA MET A 1 -23.26 -12.23 1.96
C MET A 1 -22.06 -11.36 1.63
N LYS A 2 -21.08 -11.87 0.88
CA LYS A 2 -20.01 -11.03 0.36
C LYS A 2 -20.66 -10.08 -0.65
N GLU A 3 -20.69 -8.78 -0.36
CA GLU A 3 -20.91 -7.80 -1.41
C GLU A 3 -19.76 -7.97 -2.39
N VAL A 4 -20.07 -8.40 -3.59
CA VAL A 4 -19.11 -8.45 -4.68
C VAL A 4 -18.99 -7.01 -5.14
N PHE A 5 -17.98 -6.30 -4.66
CA PHE A 5 -17.58 -5.01 -5.24
C PHE A 5 -17.14 -5.29 -6.68
N ILE A 6 -17.93 -4.88 -7.63
CA ILE A 6 -17.55 -4.91 -9.06
C ILE A 6 -16.88 -3.57 -9.32
N MET A 7 -15.57 -3.51 -9.09
CA MET A 7 -14.79 -2.33 -9.42
C MET A 7 -14.88 -2.04 -10.92
N ALA A 8 -14.98 -0.78 -11.25
CA ALA A 8 -15.08 -0.33 -12.64
C ALA A 8 -13.67 -0.25 -13.31
N PHE A 9 -12.94 -1.38 -13.38
CA PHE A 9 -11.63 -1.44 -14.06
C PHE A 9 -11.65 -0.88 -15.50
N ALA A 10 -12.79 -0.96 -16.16
CA ALA A 10 -13.01 -0.35 -17.46
C ALA A 10 -12.91 1.19 -17.40
N ASP A 11 -13.37 1.82 -16.31
CA ASP A 11 -13.27 3.27 -16.13
C ASP A 11 -11.82 3.70 -15.81
N HIS A 12 -11.05 2.90 -15.07
CA HIS A 12 -9.61 3.13 -14.88
C HIS A 12 -8.88 3.16 -16.23
N ARG A 13 -9.12 2.15 -17.08
CA ARG A 13 -8.52 2.10 -18.42
C ARG A 13 -8.97 3.25 -19.30
N LYS A 14 -10.27 3.61 -19.28
CA LYS A 14 -10.81 4.74 -20.02
C LYS A 14 -10.09 6.04 -19.63
N ARG A 15 -9.98 6.33 -18.34
CA ARG A 15 -9.25 7.50 -17.82
C ARG A 15 -7.79 7.49 -18.31
N LEU A 16 -7.09 6.35 -18.23
CA LEU A 16 -5.73 6.22 -18.74
C LEU A 16 -5.69 6.54 -20.24
N TYR A 17 -6.55 5.92 -21.05
CA TYR A 17 -6.51 6.10 -22.49
C TYR A 17 -6.83 7.53 -22.92
N GLU A 18 -7.62 8.27 -22.16
CA GLU A 18 -7.88 9.69 -22.42
C GLU A 18 -6.62 10.55 -22.31
N THR A 19 -5.69 10.22 -21.42
CA THR A 19 -4.41 10.94 -21.24
C THR A 19 -3.35 10.61 -22.29
N LEU A 20 -3.45 9.44 -22.93
CA LEU A 20 -2.42 8.98 -23.87
C LEU A 20 -2.56 9.70 -25.22
N PRO A 21 -1.44 9.96 -25.96
CA PRO A 21 -1.49 10.45 -27.32
C PRO A 21 -2.07 9.40 -28.28
N ASP A 22 -2.49 9.82 -29.47
CA ASP A 22 -2.76 8.89 -30.56
C ASP A 22 -1.47 8.17 -31.00
N ASN A 23 -1.63 7.06 -31.69
CA ASN A 23 -0.54 6.18 -32.12
C ASN A 23 0.23 5.56 -30.94
N ALA A 24 -0.45 5.40 -29.83
CA ALA A 24 0.10 4.77 -28.62
C ALA A 24 -0.34 3.31 -28.47
N LEU A 25 0.59 2.49 -27.96
CA LEU A 25 0.37 1.12 -27.55
C LEU A 25 0.64 1.02 -26.04
N VAL A 26 -0.23 0.34 -25.31
CA VAL A 26 -0.02 -0.06 -23.91
C VAL A 26 0.16 -1.57 -23.88
N LEU A 27 1.20 -2.04 -23.20
CA LEU A 27 1.43 -3.46 -22.97
C LEU A 27 1.84 -3.65 -21.50
N SER A 28 0.89 -4.18 -20.71
CA SER A 28 1.04 -4.44 -19.28
C SER A 28 0.97 -5.94 -19.00
N PHE A 29 1.84 -6.44 -18.13
CA PHE A 29 1.94 -7.84 -17.76
C PHE A 29 1.65 -8.02 -16.28
N ALA A 30 0.92 -9.09 -15.96
CA ALA A 30 0.63 -9.47 -14.57
C ALA A 30 1.88 -9.84 -13.77
N GLY A 31 2.89 -10.36 -14.45
CA GLY A 31 4.10 -10.92 -13.85
C GLY A 31 4.13 -12.44 -13.91
N VAL A 32 5.18 -13.02 -13.34
CA VAL A 32 5.40 -14.46 -13.21
C VAL A 32 5.71 -14.79 -11.75
N PRO A 33 5.35 -15.98 -11.26
CA PRO A 33 5.70 -16.38 -9.90
C PRO A 33 7.22 -16.50 -9.74
N LEU A 34 7.71 -16.24 -8.53
CA LEU A 34 9.07 -16.58 -8.12
C LEU A 34 9.08 -18.02 -7.64
N HIS A 35 10.09 -18.77 -8.08
CA HIS A 35 10.22 -20.17 -7.73
C HIS A 35 11.37 -20.41 -6.76
N THR A 36 11.23 -21.44 -5.93
CA THR A 36 12.33 -22.18 -5.31
C THR A 36 12.77 -23.31 -6.27
N ASN A 37 13.33 -24.41 -5.78
CA ASN A 37 13.68 -25.53 -6.63
C ASN A 37 12.44 -26.23 -7.25
N GLU A 38 11.39 -26.41 -6.47
CA GLU A 38 10.17 -27.13 -6.86
C GLU A 38 8.87 -26.47 -6.39
N ASP A 39 8.96 -25.46 -5.48
CA ASP A 39 7.82 -24.75 -4.93
C ASP A 39 7.81 -23.30 -5.38
N ASP A 40 6.61 -22.71 -5.37
CA ASP A 40 6.39 -21.31 -5.70
C ASP A 40 6.30 -20.47 -4.43
N TYR A 41 6.85 -19.24 -4.48
CA TYR A 41 6.46 -18.21 -3.56
C TYR A 41 5.04 -17.72 -3.87
N HIS A 42 4.38 -17.16 -2.88
CA HIS A 42 3.07 -16.55 -3.11
C HIS A 42 3.18 -15.48 -4.21
N PHE A 43 2.33 -15.60 -5.23
CA PHE A 43 2.33 -14.68 -6.37
C PHE A 43 1.70 -13.34 -5.98
N GLU A 44 2.42 -12.26 -6.26
CA GLU A 44 1.92 -10.91 -6.21
C GLU A 44 1.80 -10.36 -7.62
N VAL A 45 0.59 -9.95 -7.98
CA VAL A 45 0.31 -9.36 -9.29
C VAL A 45 0.94 -7.96 -9.39
N ASN A 46 1.44 -7.60 -10.56
CA ASN A 46 1.89 -6.24 -10.82
C ASN A 46 0.76 -5.22 -10.58
N SER A 47 1.02 -4.18 -9.80
CA SER A 47 0.02 -3.22 -9.34
C SER A 47 -0.66 -2.45 -10.48
N GLN A 48 0.08 -2.12 -11.56
CA GLN A 48 -0.51 -1.45 -12.71
C GLN A 48 -1.43 -2.39 -13.50
N PHE A 49 -1.00 -3.66 -13.68
CA PHE A 49 -1.83 -4.66 -14.33
C PHE A 49 -3.12 -4.89 -13.55
N PHE A 50 -3.03 -5.04 -12.22
CA PHE A 50 -4.20 -5.18 -11.36
C PHE A 50 -5.12 -3.96 -11.46
N TYR A 51 -4.58 -2.74 -11.33
CA TYR A 51 -5.33 -1.48 -11.44
C TYR A 51 -6.13 -1.38 -12.75
N LEU A 52 -5.57 -1.93 -13.83
CA LEU A 52 -6.19 -1.89 -15.15
C LEU A 52 -7.14 -3.06 -15.43
N THR A 53 -7.04 -4.19 -14.72
CA THR A 53 -7.78 -5.41 -15.10
C THR A 53 -8.54 -6.10 -13.97
N GLY A 54 -8.14 -5.91 -12.72
CA GLY A 54 -8.67 -6.64 -11.57
C GLY A 54 -8.27 -8.11 -11.46
N LEU A 55 -7.42 -8.59 -12.37
CA LEU A 55 -7.00 -9.98 -12.41
C LEU A 55 -5.74 -10.20 -11.58
N GLU A 56 -5.71 -11.30 -10.81
CA GLU A 56 -4.66 -11.61 -9.84
C GLU A 56 -3.87 -12.90 -10.20
N ARG A 57 -3.99 -13.38 -11.43
CA ARG A 57 -3.26 -14.59 -11.86
C ARG A 57 -2.04 -14.21 -12.68
N GLU A 58 -1.05 -15.09 -12.61
CA GLU A 58 0.22 -15.01 -13.34
C GLU A 58 0.05 -15.13 -14.85
N ASN A 59 1.09 -14.76 -15.60
CA ASN A 59 1.22 -14.96 -17.06
C ASN A 59 0.11 -14.32 -17.89
N MET A 60 -0.51 -13.23 -17.43
CA MET A 60 -1.50 -12.50 -18.17
C MET A 60 -0.93 -11.21 -18.77
N ALA A 61 -1.54 -10.70 -19.82
CA ALA A 61 -1.15 -9.44 -20.44
C ALA A 61 -2.35 -8.66 -20.97
N LEU A 62 -2.29 -7.34 -20.86
CA LEU A 62 -3.23 -6.39 -21.49
C LEU A 62 -2.52 -5.67 -22.62
N LEU A 63 -3.06 -5.75 -23.83
CA LEU A 63 -2.62 -4.99 -24.99
C LEU A 63 -3.73 -3.99 -25.37
N ALA A 64 -3.42 -2.70 -25.34
CA ALA A 64 -4.31 -1.68 -25.85
C ALA A 64 -3.61 -0.83 -26.91
N VAL A 65 -4.39 -0.35 -27.89
CA VAL A 65 -3.89 0.51 -28.99
C VAL A 65 -4.84 1.68 -29.17
N LYS A 66 -4.32 2.89 -29.02
CA LYS A 66 -5.04 4.14 -29.30
C LYS A 66 -4.64 4.69 -30.65
N MET A 67 -5.62 4.87 -31.55
CA MET A 67 -5.41 5.40 -32.89
C MET A 67 -6.65 6.14 -33.39
N GLY A 68 -6.48 7.36 -33.91
CA GLY A 68 -7.57 8.18 -34.41
C GLY A 68 -8.64 8.46 -33.36
N GLY A 69 -8.26 8.68 -32.10
CA GLY A 69 -9.16 8.94 -31.00
C GLY A 69 -9.91 7.70 -30.49
N LYS A 70 -9.66 6.51 -31.04
CA LYS A 70 -10.30 5.26 -30.61
C LYS A 70 -9.28 4.33 -30.00
N THR A 71 -9.67 3.62 -28.95
CA THR A 71 -8.85 2.57 -28.32
C THR A 71 -9.47 1.20 -28.57
N THR A 72 -8.63 0.25 -28.93
CA THR A 72 -8.96 -1.19 -28.96
C THR A 72 -8.12 -1.89 -27.92
N GLU A 73 -8.70 -2.83 -27.20
CA GLU A 73 -8.03 -3.57 -26.14
C GLU A 73 -8.26 -5.07 -26.27
N THR A 74 -7.25 -5.84 -25.92
CA THR A 74 -7.27 -7.30 -25.89
C THR A 74 -6.59 -7.77 -24.63
N LEU A 75 -7.27 -8.61 -23.87
CA LEU A 75 -6.71 -9.28 -22.69
C LEU A 75 -6.21 -10.67 -23.08
N PHE A 76 -5.04 -11.03 -22.65
CA PHE A 76 -4.43 -12.33 -22.87
C PHE A 76 -4.31 -13.09 -21.57
N ILE A 77 -4.85 -14.31 -21.52
CA ILE A 77 -4.86 -15.19 -20.36
C ILE A 77 -4.24 -16.54 -20.70
N GLU A 78 -3.78 -17.28 -19.69
CA GLU A 78 -3.36 -18.67 -19.89
C GLU A 78 -4.56 -19.55 -20.23
N PRO A 79 -4.40 -20.54 -21.15
CA PRO A 79 -5.44 -21.52 -21.38
C PRO A 79 -5.59 -22.43 -20.16
N ALA A 80 -6.82 -22.85 -19.87
CA ALA A 80 -7.07 -23.88 -18.87
C ALA A 80 -6.42 -25.20 -19.28
N ASP A 81 -5.53 -25.73 -18.44
CA ASP A 81 -4.97 -27.09 -18.56
C ASP A 81 -5.45 -27.92 -17.37
N PRO A 82 -6.30 -28.94 -17.58
CA PRO A 82 -6.82 -29.78 -16.51
C PRO A 82 -5.74 -30.48 -15.67
N THR A 83 -4.55 -30.71 -16.24
CA THR A 83 -3.42 -31.28 -15.49
C THR A 83 -2.82 -30.25 -14.57
N GLN A 84 -2.54 -29.05 -15.08
CA GLN A 84 -2.01 -27.93 -14.31
C GLN A 84 -2.99 -27.46 -13.22
N GLU A 85 -4.29 -27.39 -13.56
CA GLU A 85 -5.33 -26.97 -12.59
C GLU A 85 -5.47 -27.90 -11.38
N ARG A 86 -5.01 -29.16 -11.48
CA ARG A 86 -4.92 -30.06 -10.31
C ARG A 86 -3.83 -29.65 -9.33
N TRP A 87 -2.83 -28.91 -9.79
CA TRP A 87 -1.69 -28.45 -8.97
C TRP A 87 -1.90 -27.03 -8.45
N THR A 88 -2.30 -26.13 -9.33
CA THR A 88 -2.31 -24.66 -9.03
C THR A 88 -3.71 -24.07 -8.91
N GLY A 89 -4.78 -24.89 -8.99
CA GLY A 89 -6.16 -24.42 -8.99
C GLY A 89 -6.63 -23.91 -10.35
N LYS A 90 -7.91 -23.57 -10.45
CA LYS A 90 -8.55 -23.16 -11.72
C LYS A 90 -8.00 -21.85 -12.26
N MET A 91 -7.76 -21.84 -13.58
CA MET A 91 -7.55 -20.61 -14.33
C MET A 91 -8.91 -19.96 -14.69
N PRO A 92 -9.01 -18.62 -14.72
CA PRO A 92 -10.25 -17.98 -15.17
C PRO A 92 -10.52 -18.29 -16.62
N THR A 93 -11.78 -18.55 -16.95
CA THR A 93 -12.22 -18.66 -18.33
C THR A 93 -12.18 -17.30 -19.01
N ARG A 94 -12.29 -17.26 -20.34
CA ARG A 94 -12.36 -15.98 -21.08
C ARG A 94 -13.58 -15.16 -20.67
N GLU A 95 -14.69 -15.83 -20.41
CA GLU A 95 -15.94 -15.23 -19.95
C GLU A 95 -15.79 -14.62 -18.56
N GLU A 96 -15.16 -15.33 -17.62
CA GLU A 96 -14.89 -14.85 -16.26
C GLU A 96 -13.91 -13.67 -16.27
N ALA A 97 -12.82 -13.78 -17.05
CA ALA A 97 -11.85 -12.70 -17.21
C ALA A 97 -12.47 -11.45 -17.87
N SER A 98 -13.34 -11.64 -18.86
CA SER A 98 -14.09 -10.55 -19.48
C SER A 98 -15.07 -9.90 -18.53
N ALA A 99 -15.81 -10.70 -17.75
CA ALA A 99 -16.79 -10.20 -16.79
C ALA A 99 -16.13 -9.37 -15.68
N LEU A 100 -14.95 -9.81 -15.17
CA LEU A 100 -14.22 -9.10 -14.14
C LEU A 100 -13.55 -7.83 -14.66
N SER A 101 -12.81 -7.93 -15.76
CA SER A 101 -12.01 -6.82 -16.29
C SER A 101 -12.83 -5.82 -17.13
N GLY A 102 -13.99 -6.23 -17.68
CA GLY A 102 -14.75 -5.48 -18.67
C GLY A 102 -14.16 -5.52 -20.08
N VAL A 103 -13.01 -6.18 -20.31
CA VAL A 103 -12.39 -6.32 -21.64
C VAL A 103 -13.15 -7.39 -22.44
N GLN A 104 -13.66 -7.02 -23.62
CA GLN A 104 -14.51 -7.91 -24.41
C GLN A 104 -13.71 -8.91 -25.27
N ASP A 105 -12.53 -8.51 -25.79
CA ASP A 105 -11.66 -9.36 -26.59
C ASP A 105 -10.66 -10.06 -25.69
N VAL A 106 -10.97 -11.30 -25.27
CA VAL A 106 -10.10 -12.13 -24.44
C VAL A 106 -9.55 -13.29 -25.26
N ARG A 107 -8.23 -13.42 -25.31
CA ARG A 107 -7.47 -14.44 -26.06
C ARG A 107 -6.49 -15.16 -25.15
N PHE A 108 -5.82 -16.17 -25.71
CA PHE A 108 -4.75 -16.87 -25.00
C PHE A 108 -3.40 -16.18 -25.19
N VAL A 109 -2.52 -16.26 -24.18
CA VAL A 109 -1.18 -15.66 -24.22
C VAL A 109 -0.32 -16.15 -25.39
N SER A 110 -0.58 -17.35 -25.90
CA SER A 110 0.04 -17.87 -27.13
C SER A 110 -0.20 -16.99 -28.34
N ASP A 111 -1.30 -16.23 -28.37
CA ASP A 111 -1.68 -15.35 -29.48
C ASP A 111 -1.05 -13.95 -29.38
N LEU A 112 -0.46 -13.58 -28.22
CA LEU A 112 0.06 -12.23 -27.96
C LEU A 112 1.12 -11.81 -29.00
N SER A 113 2.07 -12.67 -29.32
CA SER A 113 3.14 -12.37 -30.28
C SER A 113 2.59 -12.10 -31.69
N ALA A 114 1.59 -12.87 -32.12
CA ALA A 114 0.93 -12.69 -33.41
C ALA A 114 0.07 -11.40 -33.44
N ALA A 115 -0.62 -11.11 -32.32
CA ALA A 115 -1.40 -9.88 -32.18
C ALA A 115 -0.49 -8.65 -32.23
N LEU A 116 0.60 -8.63 -31.47
CA LEU A 116 1.59 -7.56 -31.47
C LEU A 116 2.22 -7.36 -32.85
N SER A 117 2.62 -8.44 -33.51
CA SER A 117 3.17 -8.38 -34.87
C SER A 117 2.19 -7.79 -35.87
N ARG A 118 0.89 -8.12 -35.74
CA ARG A 118 -0.17 -7.53 -36.58
C ARG A 118 -0.33 -6.04 -36.33
N VAL A 119 -0.33 -5.58 -35.07
CA VAL A 119 -0.39 -4.16 -34.72
C VAL A 119 0.80 -3.43 -35.31
N MET A 120 2.01 -3.90 -35.05
CA MET A 120 3.25 -3.24 -35.52
C MET A 120 3.43 -3.27 -37.04
N GLY A 121 2.90 -4.29 -37.71
CA GLY A 121 2.97 -4.41 -39.18
C GLY A 121 1.88 -3.64 -39.95
N ARG A 122 0.80 -3.22 -39.27
CA ARG A 122 -0.35 -2.61 -39.95
C ARG A 122 -0.71 -1.21 -39.45
N MET A 123 -0.21 -0.82 -38.28
CA MET A 123 -0.51 0.45 -37.64
C MET A 123 0.76 1.26 -37.44
N ARG A 124 0.63 2.57 -37.50
CA ARG A 124 1.74 3.48 -37.21
C ARG A 124 1.75 3.74 -35.70
N ILE A 125 2.58 2.96 -34.98
CA ILE A 125 2.80 3.14 -33.53
C ILE A 125 4.00 4.05 -33.33
N GLU A 126 3.86 5.09 -32.54
CA GLU A 126 4.89 6.07 -32.20
C GLU A 126 5.35 5.91 -30.74
N TYR A 127 4.44 5.51 -29.84
CA TYR A 127 4.71 5.37 -28.42
C TYR A 127 4.29 3.97 -27.93
N ALA A 128 5.10 3.38 -27.07
CA ALA A 128 4.77 2.12 -26.39
C ALA A 128 4.97 2.27 -24.88
N TYR A 129 3.90 2.04 -24.12
CA TYR A 129 3.86 2.17 -22.68
C TYR A 129 4.04 0.78 -22.03
N PHE A 130 5.04 0.67 -21.18
CA PHE A 130 5.31 -0.49 -20.31
C PHE A 130 5.46 0.01 -18.88
N ASP A 131 5.16 -0.82 -17.89
CA ASP A 131 5.50 -0.52 -16.52
C ASP A 131 7.04 -0.61 -16.36
N LEU A 132 7.68 0.55 -16.20
CA LEU A 132 9.13 0.68 -16.11
C LEU A 132 9.59 1.11 -14.71
N TYR A 133 8.67 1.14 -13.74
CA TYR A 133 8.98 1.58 -12.39
C TYR A 133 10.05 0.70 -11.75
N ARG A 134 10.98 1.35 -11.03
CA ARG A 134 11.96 0.73 -10.16
C ARG A 134 12.04 1.53 -8.87
N CYS A 135 11.90 0.86 -7.74
CA CYS A 135 12.07 1.48 -6.44
C CYS A 135 13.55 1.81 -6.18
N GLN A 136 14.44 0.89 -6.55
CA GLN A 136 15.89 1.04 -6.40
C GLN A 136 16.61 0.66 -7.71
N GLU A 137 17.80 1.23 -7.92
CA GLU A 137 18.59 0.99 -9.13
C GLU A 137 18.93 -0.49 -9.35
N ASN A 138 19.17 -1.22 -8.25
CA ASN A 138 19.56 -2.64 -8.26
C ASN A 138 18.41 -3.62 -8.07
N ASP A 139 17.15 -3.17 -8.17
CA ASP A 139 16.01 -4.06 -8.18
C ASP A 139 16.11 -5.11 -9.28
N LEU A 140 15.65 -6.31 -8.99
CA LEU A 140 15.58 -7.37 -10.00
C LEU A 140 14.74 -6.92 -11.20
N THR A 141 15.22 -7.25 -12.39
CA THR A 141 14.48 -6.95 -13.62
C THR A 141 13.22 -7.82 -13.69
N ASP A 142 12.08 -7.19 -13.66
CA ASP A 142 10.79 -7.86 -13.74
C ASP A 142 10.36 -8.19 -15.18
N MET A 143 9.22 -8.85 -15.33
CA MET A 143 8.65 -9.24 -16.63
C MET A 143 8.38 -8.03 -17.52
N ASN A 144 7.86 -6.92 -16.98
CA ASN A 144 7.53 -5.71 -17.75
C ASN A 144 8.79 -5.09 -18.35
N ALA A 145 9.85 -4.95 -17.56
CA ALA A 145 11.13 -4.41 -18.01
C ALA A 145 11.81 -5.32 -19.06
N LEU A 146 11.80 -6.65 -18.85
CA LEU A 146 12.32 -7.60 -19.83
C LEU A 146 11.58 -7.52 -21.18
N LYS A 147 10.26 -7.42 -21.14
CA LYS A 147 9.43 -7.28 -22.34
C LYS A 147 9.62 -5.93 -23.03
N ALA A 148 9.82 -4.87 -22.27
CA ALA A 148 10.12 -3.55 -22.81
C ALA A 148 11.48 -3.53 -23.55
N GLU A 149 12.52 -4.19 -23.01
CA GLU A 149 13.81 -4.30 -23.66
C GLU A 149 13.75 -5.12 -24.95
N ASP A 150 13.03 -6.26 -24.94
CA ASP A 150 12.83 -7.09 -26.14
C ASP A 150 12.05 -6.30 -27.20
N PHE A 151 11.01 -5.55 -26.78
CA PHE A 151 10.24 -4.68 -27.69
C PHE A 151 11.12 -3.60 -28.32
N ARG A 152 11.91 -2.87 -27.51
CA ARG A 152 12.83 -1.82 -27.99
C ARG A 152 13.83 -2.37 -29.02
N ARG A 153 14.33 -3.57 -28.80
CA ARG A 153 15.26 -4.23 -29.72
C ARG A 153 14.59 -4.56 -31.07
N LYS A 154 13.32 -4.99 -31.05
CA LYS A 154 12.56 -5.36 -32.25
C LYS A 154 11.99 -4.16 -33.00
N TYR A 155 11.64 -3.10 -32.29
CA TYR A 155 10.97 -1.91 -32.82
C TYR A 155 11.69 -0.62 -32.41
N PRO A 156 12.94 -0.40 -32.83
CA PRO A 156 13.79 0.69 -32.35
C PRO A 156 13.30 2.09 -32.71
N ALA A 157 12.37 2.22 -33.65
CA ALA A 157 11.78 3.50 -34.05
C ALA A 157 10.61 3.94 -33.15
N VAL A 158 10.11 3.06 -32.24
CA VAL A 158 9.01 3.36 -31.32
C VAL A 158 9.61 3.88 -30.02
N LEU A 159 9.05 4.97 -29.49
CA LEU A 159 9.49 5.57 -28.22
C LEU A 159 8.86 4.83 -27.06
N LEU A 160 9.67 4.25 -26.18
CA LEU A 160 9.18 3.71 -24.92
C LEU A 160 8.77 4.84 -23.98
N ARG A 161 7.70 4.60 -23.25
CA ARG A 161 7.13 5.46 -22.21
C ARG A 161 6.83 4.62 -20.97
N ASP A 162 6.86 5.25 -19.83
CA ASP A 162 6.55 4.61 -18.56
C ASP A 162 5.03 4.62 -18.31
N LEU A 163 4.45 3.41 -18.21
CA LEU A 163 3.06 3.21 -17.86
C LEU A 163 2.79 3.58 -16.40
N HIS A 164 3.75 3.32 -15.49
CA HIS A 164 3.64 3.72 -14.10
C HIS A 164 3.40 5.23 -14.00
N ALA A 165 4.27 6.02 -14.61
CA ALA A 165 4.14 7.48 -14.58
C ALA A 165 2.80 7.98 -15.18
N ALA A 166 2.25 7.26 -16.16
CA ALA A 166 0.94 7.59 -16.73
C ALA A 166 -0.23 7.19 -15.79
N CYS A 167 -0.05 6.17 -14.95
CA CYS A 167 -1.05 5.71 -13.98
C CYS A 167 -1.02 6.49 -12.65
N VAL A 168 0.12 7.06 -12.25
CA VAL A 168 0.27 7.77 -10.97
C VAL A 168 -0.87 8.78 -10.72
N PRO A 169 -1.18 9.75 -11.59
CA PRO A 169 -2.22 10.74 -11.33
C PRO A 169 -3.64 10.13 -11.22
N LEU A 170 -3.82 8.92 -11.76
CA LEU A 170 -5.10 8.21 -11.71
C LEU A 170 -5.24 7.41 -10.41
N ARG A 171 -4.13 6.85 -9.91
CA ARG A 171 -4.06 6.08 -8.66
C ARG A 171 -4.05 6.98 -7.42
N GLU A 172 -3.53 8.19 -7.53
CA GLU A 172 -3.56 9.18 -6.45
C GLU A 172 -5.00 9.47 -6.01
N VAL A 173 -5.92 9.66 -6.95
CA VAL A 173 -7.33 9.96 -6.69
C VAL A 173 -8.14 8.67 -6.72
N LYS A 174 -8.43 8.11 -5.55
CA LYS A 174 -9.23 6.90 -5.36
C LYS A 174 -10.70 7.18 -5.64
N ASP A 175 -11.36 6.28 -6.35
CA ASP A 175 -12.80 6.30 -6.51
C ASP A 175 -13.53 5.70 -5.30
N GLU A 176 -14.87 5.71 -5.31
CA GLU A 176 -15.67 5.23 -4.18
C GLU A 176 -15.48 3.74 -3.87
N ASP A 177 -15.26 2.91 -4.90
CA ASP A 177 -15.03 1.47 -4.76
C ASP A 177 -13.65 1.21 -4.15
N GLU A 178 -12.63 1.93 -4.60
CA GLU A 178 -11.28 1.87 -4.04
C GLU A 178 -11.28 2.28 -2.55
N VAL A 179 -11.95 3.40 -2.22
CA VAL A 179 -12.10 3.87 -0.83
C VAL A 179 -12.83 2.82 0.02
N ALA A 180 -13.86 2.16 -0.51
CA ALA A 180 -14.59 1.12 0.21
C ALA A 180 -13.70 -0.08 0.55
N LEU A 181 -12.79 -0.49 -0.36
CA LEU A 181 -11.83 -1.57 -0.10
C LEU A 181 -10.80 -1.19 0.97
N VAL A 182 -10.27 0.04 0.95
CA VAL A 182 -9.40 0.55 2.01
C VAL A 182 -10.11 0.54 3.36
N ARG A 183 -11.38 1.00 3.43
CA ARG A 183 -12.18 0.94 4.66
C ARG A 183 -12.37 -0.49 5.17
N GLN A 184 -12.54 -1.48 4.29
CA GLN A 184 -12.61 -2.89 4.68
C GLN A 184 -11.25 -3.36 5.26
N ALA A 185 -10.14 -3.02 4.62
CA ALA A 185 -8.81 -3.34 5.12
C ALA A 185 -8.56 -2.75 6.52
N ILE A 186 -8.92 -1.47 6.72
CA ILE A 186 -8.85 -0.79 8.04
C ILE A 186 -9.74 -1.48 9.08
N GLY A 187 -10.96 -1.86 8.70
CA GLY A 187 -11.89 -2.56 9.59
C GLY A 187 -11.36 -3.92 10.06
N ILE A 188 -10.64 -4.64 9.19
CA ILE A 188 -9.96 -5.90 9.52
C ILE A 188 -8.77 -5.63 10.43
N THR A 189 -7.94 -4.64 10.09
CA THR A 189 -6.78 -4.22 10.89
C THR A 189 -7.18 -3.82 12.31
N ARG A 190 -8.28 -3.06 12.47
CA ARG A 190 -8.84 -2.71 13.76
C ARG A 190 -9.11 -3.93 14.63
N GLN A 191 -9.79 -4.95 14.10
CA GLN A 191 -10.10 -6.17 14.86
C GLN A 191 -8.84 -6.95 15.25
N GLY A 192 -7.83 -6.96 14.37
CA GLY A 192 -6.52 -7.52 14.67
C GLY A 192 -5.83 -6.81 15.83
N LEU A 193 -5.82 -5.47 15.82
CA LEU A 193 -5.26 -4.66 16.91
C LEU A 193 -6.04 -4.80 18.23
N GLU A 194 -7.38 -4.85 18.17
CA GLU A 194 -8.19 -5.11 19.37
C GLU A 194 -7.84 -6.45 20.02
N ARG A 195 -7.58 -7.49 19.23
CA ARG A 195 -7.12 -8.77 19.75
C ARG A 195 -5.72 -8.65 20.39
N VAL A 196 -4.80 -7.93 19.76
CA VAL A 196 -3.47 -7.67 20.35
C VAL A 196 -3.63 -7.00 21.71
N MET A 197 -4.36 -5.90 21.81
CA MET A 197 -4.59 -5.19 23.08
C MET A 197 -5.14 -6.10 24.18
N ARG A 198 -6.06 -7.02 23.85
CA ARG A 198 -6.67 -7.95 24.83
C ARG A 198 -5.76 -9.09 25.24
N THR A 199 -4.73 -9.41 24.47
CA THR A 199 -3.86 -10.58 24.71
C THR A 199 -2.44 -10.20 25.13
N LEU A 200 -2.04 -8.95 24.92
CA LEU A 200 -0.69 -8.45 25.22
C LEU A 200 -0.40 -8.52 26.72
N LYS A 201 0.76 -9.05 27.08
CA LYS A 201 1.27 -9.12 28.46
C LYS A 201 2.76 -9.40 28.47
N PRO A 202 3.47 -9.09 29.58
CA PRO A 202 4.86 -9.50 29.77
C PRO A 202 5.06 -11.02 29.64
N GLY A 203 6.21 -11.44 29.12
CA GLY A 203 6.57 -12.82 28.88
C GLY A 203 6.09 -13.39 27.52
N LEU A 204 5.28 -12.66 26.75
CA LEU A 204 5.08 -12.95 25.34
C LEU A 204 6.31 -12.49 24.54
N THR A 205 6.38 -12.90 23.27
CA THR A 205 7.38 -12.40 22.32
C THR A 205 6.73 -11.48 21.29
N GLU A 206 7.53 -10.64 20.65
CA GLU A 206 7.08 -9.74 19.56
C GLU A 206 6.34 -10.50 18.46
N TYR A 207 6.86 -11.68 18.01
CA TYR A 207 6.18 -12.51 17.01
C TYR A 207 4.87 -13.14 17.51
N GLN A 208 4.67 -13.32 18.82
CA GLN A 208 3.39 -13.79 19.34
C GLN A 208 2.34 -12.67 19.32
N ALA A 209 2.73 -11.41 19.52
CA ALA A 209 1.86 -10.27 19.29
C ALA A 209 1.50 -10.16 17.80
N GLN A 210 2.48 -10.25 16.90
CA GLN A 210 2.29 -10.33 15.45
C GLN A 210 1.33 -11.45 15.06
N ALA A 211 1.53 -12.67 15.55
CA ALA A 211 0.69 -13.83 15.24
C ALA A 211 -0.78 -13.62 15.65
N ASN A 212 -1.04 -12.92 16.76
CA ASN A 212 -2.41 -12.58 17.18
C ASN A 212 -3.10 -11.63 16.20
N PHE A 213 -2.36 -10.65 15.66
CA PHE A 213 -2.84 -9.76 14.62
C PHE A 213 -3.12 -10.53 13.31
N GLU A 214 -2.11 -11.22 12.79
CA GLU A 214 -2.17 -11.91 11.51
C GLU A 214 -3.23 -13.00 11.47
N TYR A 215 -3.35 -13.81 12.54
CA TYR A 215 -4.43 -14.78 12.67
C TYR A 215 -5.81 -14.12 12.52
N THR A 216 -6.03 -12.99 13.19
CA THR A 216 -7.31 -12.31 13.15
C THR A 216 -7.61 -11.78 11.75
N CYS A 217 -6.63 -11.15 11.10
CA CYS A 217 -6.78 -10.65 9.74
C CYS A 217 -7.12 -11.76 8.75
N GLN A 218 -6.39 -12.87 8.80
CA GLN A 218 -6.66 -14.04 7.93
C GLN A 218 -8.02 -14.66 8.21
N TYR A 219 -8.42 -14.79 9.48
CA TYR A 219 -9.73 -15.31 9.86
C TYR A 219 -10.88 -14.44 9.31
N LEU A 220 -10.66 -13.14 9.18
CA LEU A 220 -11.62 -12.17 8.63
C LEU A 220 -11.57 -12.04 7.10
N GLY A 221 -10.67 -12.76 6.45
CA GLY A 221 -10.61 -12.87 4.99
C GLY A 221 -9.57 -11.98 4.30
N ALA A 222 -8.73 -11.26 5.05
CA ALA A 222 -7.52 -10.67 4.49
C ALA A 222 -6.45 -11.76 4.41
N THR A 223 -6.20 -12.27 3.21
CA THR A 223 -5.21 -13.34 2.99
C THR A 223 -3.80 -12.80 2.75
N LYS A 224 -3.68 -11.48 2.59
CA LYS A 224 -2.43 -10.75 2.40
C LYS A 224 -2.30 -9.65 3.43
N PHE A 225 -1.06 -9.19 3.64
CA PHE A 225 -0.72 -8.02 4.45
C PHE A 225 -0.16 -6.92 3.54
N ALA A 226 -0.33 -5.68 3.97
CA ALA A 226 0.16 -4.51 3.22
C ALA A 226 1.69 -4.51 3.11
N PHE A 227 2.35 -4.95 4.19
CA PHE A 227 3.81 -5.08 4.33
C PHE A 227 4.13 -6.06 5.48
N PRO A 228 5.41 -6.46 5.64
CA PRO A 228 5.82 -7.27 6.78
C PRO A 228 5.57 -6.54 8.11
N THR A 229 4.78 -7.14 9.00
CA THR A 229 4.42 -6.55 10.30
C THR A 229 5.66 -6.15 11.10
N ILE A 230 5.72 -4.91 11.54
CA ILE A 230 6.69 -4.40 12.49
C ILE A 230 6.11 -4.58 13.90
N SER A 231 6.87 -5.23 14.79
CA SER A 231 6.47 -5.46 16.18
C SER A 231 7.71 -5.31 17.05
N GLY A 232 8.00 -4.07 17.48
CA GLY A 232 9.22 -3.71 18.20
C GLY A 232 8.96 -3.25 19.64
N ALA A 233 9.56 -3.95 20.63
CA ALA A 233 9.44 -3.60 22.04
C ALA A 233 10.69 -2.85 22.56
N GLY A 234 10.49 -1.87 23.42
CA GLY A 234 11.57 -1.09 24.02
C GLY A 234 12.48 -0.50 22.95
N LYS A 235 13.78 -0.82 23.00
CA LYS A 235 14.77 -0.35 22.03
C LYS A 235 14.46 -0.76 20.57
N ASN A 236 13.85 -1.93 20.34
CA ASN A 236 13.46 -2.37 19.01
C ASN A 236 12.40 -1.46 18.38
N GLY A 237 11.53 -0.85 19.19
CA GLY A 237 10.56 0.16 18.77
C GLY A 237 11.18 1.47 18.28
N CYS A 238 12.49 1.68 18.49
CA CYS A 238 13.22 2.83 17.96
C CYS A 238 13.80 2.58 16.54
N MET A 239 13.61 1.37 15.99
CA MET A 239 14.06 1.02 14.63
C MET A 239 12.86 1.06 13.66
N MET A 240 12.95 1.89 12.62
CA MET A 240 11.81 2.19 11.71
C MET A 240 11.19 0.94 11.08
N HIS A 241 11.99 0.09 10.45
CA HIS A 241 11.53 -1.10 9.74
C HIS A 241 12.03 -2.38 10.42
N TYR A 242 11.76 -2.51 11.73
CA TYR A 242 12.13 -3.68 12.51
C TYR A 242 11.15 -4.83 12.28
N VAL A 243 11.57 -5.84 11.51
CA VAL A 243 10.74 -7.01 11.14
C VAL A 243 11.27 -8.32 11.71
N THR A 244 12.30 -8.27 12.55
CA THR A 244 12.85 -9.48 13.19
C THR A 244 11.88 -10.08 14.21
N ASN A 245 11.21 -9.23 15.00
CA ASN A 245 10.09 -9.54 15.89
C ASN A 245 10.37 -10.74 16.85
N ARG A 246 11.58 -10.81 17.47
CA ARG A 246 11.98 -11.99 18.27
C ARG A 246 12.19 -11.73 19.74
N ALA A 247 12.20 -10.48 20.18
CA ALA A 247 12.45 -10.17 21.58
C ALA A 247 11.27 -10.61 22.48
N GLU A 248 11.60 -10.97 23.73
CA GLU A 248 10.61 -11.18 24.77
C GLU A 248 10.15 -9.83 25.33
N LEU A 249 8.85 -9.67 25.49
CA LEU A 249 8.21 -8.47 26.01
C LEU A 249 8.40 -8.37 27.52
N GLN A 250 9.05 -7.31 27.98
CA GLN A 250 9.33 -7.11 29.40
C GLN A 250 8.27 -6.20 30.03
N ASP A 251 8.09 -6.35 31.35
CA ASP A 251 7.24 -5.46 32.13
C ASP A 251 7.74 -4.02 32.07
N GLY A 252 6.84 -3.07 31.86
CA GLY A 252 7.14 -1.64 31.75
C GLY A 252 7.65 -1.17 30.39
N GLN A 253 7.88 -2.05 29.41
CA GLN A 253 8.19 -1.66 28.03
C GLN A 253 6.95 -1.18 27.26
N LEU A 254 7.20 -0.41 26.20
CA LEU A 254 6.24 -0.18 25.13
C LEU A 254 6.47 -1.17 23.99
N LEU A 255 5.39 -1.59 23.33
CA LEU A 255 5.40 -2.32 22.07
C LEU A 255 4.83 -1.41 20.98
N LEU A 256 5.67 -1.00 20.05
CA LEU A 256 5.25 -0.36 18.79
C LEU A 256 4.88 -1.45 17.79
N MET A 257 3.66 -1.38 17.26
CA MET A 257 3.21 -2.25 16.19
C MET A 257 2.76 -1.41 15.00
N ASP A 258 3.41 -1.66 13.86
CA ASP A 258 3.10 -1.06 12.58
C ASP A 258 2.73 -2.18 11.59
N LEU A 259 1.53 -2.10 11.03
CA LEU A 259 0.88 -3.24 10.41
C LEU A 259 -0.34 -2.81 9.59
N GLY A 260 -0.66 -3.59 8.57
CA GLY A 260 -1.84 -3.37 7.75
C GLY A 260 -2.36 -4.66 7.10
N ALA A 261 -3.67 -4.83 7.11
CA ALA A 261 -4.33 -5.83 6.27
C ALA A 261 -4.39 -5.35 4.83
N LYS A 262 -4.35 -6.29 3.88
CA LYS A 262 -4.62 -6.04 2.47
C LYS A 262 -5.90 -6.77 2.07
N TYR A 263 -6.90 -6.03 1.59
CA TYR A 263 -8.19 -6.57 1.21
C TYR A 263 -8.58 -6.11 -0.20
N GLY A 264 -8.90 -7.07 -1.09
CA GLY A 264 -9.16 -6.77 -2.51
C GLY A 264 -8.00 -6.03 -3.18
N ASN A 265 -6.76 -6.35 -2.77
CA ASN A 265 -5.49 -5.69 -3.14
C ASN A 265 -5.34 -4.23 -2.70
N TYR A 266 -6.20 -3.70 -1.83
CA TYR A 266 -6.02 -2.37 -1.23
C TYR A 266 -5.49 -2.50 0.20
N CYS A 267 -4.55 -1.64 0.55
CA CYS A 267 -3.84 -1.63 1.82
C CYS A 267 -4.53 -0.76 2.86
N SER A 268 -4.38 -1.11 4.14
CA SER A 268 -4.40 -0.18 5.26
C SER A 268 -3.01 -0.06 5.85
N ASP A 269 -2.75 1.06 6.53
CA ASP A 269 -1.47 1.34 7.18
C ASP A 269 -1.69 1.98 8.55
N ILE A 270 -1.44 1.22 9.61
CA ILE A 270 -1.79 1.63 10.97
C ILE A 270 -0.66 1.32 11.93
N THR A 271 -0.17 2.33 12.60
CA THR A 271 0.73 2.14 13.75
C THR A 271 0.03 2.50 15.05
N ARG A 272 0.22 1.64 16.07
CA ARG A 272 -0.14 1.89 17.46
C ARG A 272 0.99 1.46 18.39
N THR A 273 1.15 2.18 19.49
CA THR A 273 2.16 1.84 20.51
C THR A 273 1.47 1.57 21.83
N PHE A 274 1.67 0.37 22.39
CA PHE A 274 0.99 -0.14 23.58
C PHE A 274 1.93 -0.34 24.76
N PRO A 275 1.50 -0.10 26.03
CA PRO A 275 2.25 -0.53 27.20
C PRO A 275 2.10 -2.04 27.35
N VAL A 276 3.20 -2.79 27.40
CA VAL A 276 3.20 -4.26 27.45
C VAL A 276 2.39 -4.81 28.64
N ASN A 277 2.40 -4.12 29.77
CA ASN A 277 1.67 -4.49 31.00
C ASN A 277 0.28 -3.82 31.14
N GLY A 278 -0.18 -3.08 30.12
CA GLY A 278 -1.46 -2.39 30.13
C GLY A 278 -1.46 -0.99 30.76
N HIS A 279 -0.30 -0.46 31.20
CA HIS A 279 -0.20 0.85 31.84
C HIS A 279 1.02 1.63 31.36
N TYR A 280 0.78 2.87 30.88
CA TYR A 280 1.86 3.79 30.55
C TYR A 280 2.44 4.38 31.83
N ILE A 281 3.77 4.40 31.96
CA ILE A 281 4.40 5.22 33.00
C ILE A 281 4.34 6.71 32.62
N PRO A 282 4.46 7.66 33.58
CA PRO A 282 4.30 9.09 33.30
C PRO A 282 5.17 9.59 32.14
N ARG A 283 6.42 9.15 32.05
CA ARG A 283 7.34 9.54 30.96
C ARG A 283 6.88 9.06 29.60
N GLN A 284 6.45 7.82 29.48
CA GLN A 284 5.92 7.26 28.24
C GLN A 284 4.65 8.03 27.81
N LYS A 285 3.75 8.32 28.76
CA LYS A 285 2.50 9.04 28.50
C LYS A 285 2.74 10.48 28.04
N GLU A 286 3.75 11.14 28.58
CA GLU A 286 4.17 12.48 28.21
C GLU A 286 4.62 12.53 26.74
N ILE A 287 5.50 11.61 26.33
CA ILE A 287 6.00 11.50 24.96
C ILE A 287 4.87 11.04 24.00
N TYR A 288 4.06 10.07 24.44
CA TYR A 288 2.91 9.59 23.67
C TYR A 288 1.93 10.72 23.31
N ASN A 289 1.60 11.56 24.32
CA ASN A 289 0.70 12.69 24.13
C ASN A 289 1.28 13.76 23.18
N LEU A 290 2.61 13.92 23.13
CA LEU A 290 3.24 14.78 22.14
C LEU A 290 3.05 14.23 20.72
N VAL A 291 3.30 12.94 20.50
CA VAL A 291 3.08 12.27 19.21
C VAL A 291 1.60 12.33 18.83
N LEU A 292 0.68 12.07 19.77
CA LEU A 292 -0.77 12.17 19.54
C LEU A 292 -1.20 13.59 19.18
N THR A 293 -0.57 14.61 19.77
CA THR A 293 -0.83 16.02 19.43
C THR A 293 -0.39 16.29 17.99
N ALA A 294 0.79 15.81 17.58
CA ALA A 294 1.27 15.97 16.21
C ALA A 294 0.32 15.28 15.20
N ASN A 295 -0.09 14.02 15.46
CA ASN A 295 -1.04 13.30 14.62
C ASN A 295 -2.36 14.06 14.45
N ARG A 296 -2.95 14.56 15.53
CA ARG A 296 -4.19 15.35 15.45
C ARG A 296 -4.01 16.66 14.68
N THR A 297 -2.89 17.36 14.90
CA THR A 297 -2.59 18.63 14.23
C THR A 297 -2.41 18.43 12.72
N VAL A 298 -1.74 17.36 12.31
CA VAL A 298 -1.55 17.02 10.87
C VAL A 298 -2.90 16.68 10.24
N ALA A 299 -3.71 15.83 10.88
CA ALA A 299 -5.05 15.50 10.37
C ALA A 299 -5.95 16.74 10.24
N GLU A 300 -5.93 17.67 11.21
CA GLU A 300 -6.70 18.92 11.14
C GLU A 300 -6.24 19.87 10.01
N TYR A 301 -4.97 19.80 9.63
CA TYR A 301 -4.40 20.64 8.57
C TYR A 301 -4.54 20.04 7.17
N ALA A 302 -4.64 18.69 7.06
CA ALA A 302 -4.73 17.99 5.81
C ALA A 302 -6.01 18.35 5.03
N LYS A 303 -5.84 18.88 3.81
CA LYS A 303 -6.93 19.33 2.93
C LYS A 303 -6.43 19.52 1.50
N PRO A 304 -7.33 19.70 0.52
CA PRO A 304 -6.93 20.04 -0.84
C PRO A 304 -6.07 21.31 -0.88
N GLY A 305 -5.04 21.29 -1.73
CA GLY A 305 -4.12 22.42 -1.89
C GLY A 305 -2.88 22.39 -1.00
N VAL A 306 -2.81 21.46 -0.05
CA VAL A 306 -1.63 21.18 0.80
C VAL A 306 -0.76 20.12 0.15
N THR A 307 0.55 20.14 0.35
CA THR A 307 1.48 19.10 -0.09
C THR A 307 1.88 18.19 1.07
N LEU A 308 2.36 16.96 0.77
CA LEU A 308 2.95 16.07 1.80
C LEU A 308 4.12 16.75 2.53
N LYS A 309 4.86 17.63 1.83
CA LYS A 309 5.92 18.42 2.44
C LYS A 309 5.38 19.40 3.50
N ASP A 310 4.27 20.07 3.22
CA ASP A 310 3.66 21.01 4.17
C ASP A 310 3.20 20.30 5.45
N LEU A 311 2.61 19.08 5.30
CA LEU A 311 2.24 18.23 6.43
C LEU A 311 3.47 17.83 7.26
N ASN A 312 4.57 17.44 6.60
CA ASN A 312 5.80 17.06 7.27
C ASN A 312 6.48 18.22 7.99
N ASP A 313 6.49 19.40 7.38
CA ASP A 313 7.06 20.61 8.01
C ASP A 313 6.23 21.01 9.25
N LEU A 314 4.90 20.93 9.19
CA LEU A 314 4.03 21.14 10.34
C LEU A 314 4.28 20.14 11.46
N CYS A 315 4.36 18.84 11.12
CA CYS A 315 4.65 17.77 12.08
C CYS A 315 5.98 18.02 12.81
N LYS A 316 7.04 18.33 12.04
CA LYS A 316 8.37 18.64 12.60
C LYS A 316 8.32 19.81 13.57
N HIS A 317 7.59 20.87 13.24
CA HIS A 317 7.44 22.03 14.11
C HIS A 317 6.76 21.65 15.44
N VAL A 318 5.63 20.94 15.39
CA VAL A 318 4.90 20.51 16.59
C VAL A 318 5.76 19.61 17.49
N LEU A 319 6.45 18.63 16.88
CA LEU A 319 7.34 17.73 17.61
C LEU A 319 8.53 18.47 18.21
N ALA A 320 9.16 19.40 17.46
CA ALA A 320 10.30 20.18 17.95
C ALA A 320 9.95 21.04 19.16
N GLU A 321 8.82 21.78 19.11
CA GLU A 321 8.34 22.56 20.27
C GLU A 321 8.12 21.67 21.50
N GLY A 322 7.55 20.48 21.30
CA GLY A 322 7.36 19.52 22.39
C GLY A 322 8.69 18.99 22.95
N LEU A 323 9.62 18.61 22.09
CA LEU A 323 10.94 18.12 22.48
C LEU A 323 11.76 19.18 23.25
N ILE A 324 11.65 20.45 22.87
CA ILE A 324 12.24 21.56 23.62
C ILE A 324 11.62 21.67 25.03
N ARG A 325 10.29 21.59 25.15
CA ARG A 325 9.60 21.60 26.48
C ARG A 325 10.01 20.41 27.34
N LEU A 326 10.27 19.25 26.74
CA LEU A 326 10.75 18.03 27.41
C LEU A 326 12.24 18.05 27.72
N GLY A 327 12.98 19.06 27.27
CA GLY A 327 14.42 19.19 27.48
C GLY A 327 15.28 18.21 26.70
N LEU A 328 14.73 17.59 25.64
CA LEU A 328 15.41 16.61 24.79
C LEU A 328 16.24 17.26 23.68
N ILE A 329 15.82 18.44 23.21
CA ILE A 329 16.57 19.30 22.28
C ILE A 329 16.52 20.74 22.75
N THR A 330 17.39 21.59 22.20
CA THR A 330 17.47 23.04 22.51
C THR A 330 17.14 23.93 21.31
N ASP A 331 17.09 23.38 20.12
CA ASP A 331 16.85 24.10 18.87
C ASP A 331 15.97 23.22 17.97
N GLU A 332 14.98 23.82 17.30
CA GLU A 332 14.04 23.08 16.42
C GLU A 332 14.74 22.31 15.30
N LYS A 333 15.87 22.81 14.81
CA LYS A 333 16.67 22.12 13.77
C LYS A 333 17.19 20.74 14.21
N ASP A 334 17.23 20.49 15.53
CA ASP A 334 17.70 19.22 16.10
C ASP A 334 16.59 18.16 16.18
N VAL A 335 15.36 18.46 15.71
CA VAL A 335 14.22 17.52 15.70
C VAL A 335 14.56 16.21 15.02
N GLY A 336 15.40 16.24 13.96
CA GLY A 336 15.87 15.07 13.24
C GLY A 336 16.66 14.04 14.07
N LYS A 337 17.06 14.40 15.31
CA LYS A 337 17.66 13.43 16.24
C LYS A 337 16.66 12.36 16.69
N TYR A 338 15.37 12.71 16.81
CA TYR A 338 14.33 11.86 17.36
C TYR A 338 13.16 11.61 16.38
N TYR A 339 13.12 12.35 15.26
CA TYR A 339 12.14 12.19 14.18
C TYR A 339 12.85 12.25 12.82
N MET A 340 13.03 11.11 12.16
CA MET A 340 13.92 10.99 11.01
C MET A 340 13.24 10.53 9.71
N HIS A 341 11.90 10.45 9.67
CA HIS A 341 11.13 10.07 8.49
C HIS A 341 10.12 11.16 8.08
N SER A 342 9.36 10.94 7.01
CA SER A 342 8.24 11.79 6.61
C SER A 342 6.98 11.41 7.41
N VAL A 343 6.06 12.37 7.59
CA VAL A 343 4.80 12.14 8.31
C VAL A 343 3.74 11.47 7.46
N SER A 344 3.95 11.36 6.14
CA SER A 344 2.89 10.92 5.25
C SER A 344 3.44 10.40 3.92
N HIS A 345 2.76 9.39 3.39
CA HIS A 345 2.87 8.89 2.03
C HIS A 345 1.49 8.55 1.47
N SER A 346 1.36 8.28 0.17
CA SER A 346 0.12 7.82 -0.45
C SER A 346 -0.15 6.35 -0.11
N ILE A 347 -1.42 5.99 0.06
CA ILE A 347 -1.89 4.61 0.34
C ILE A 347 -2.89 4.18 -0.73
N GLY A 348 -2.83 2.92 -1.17
CA GLY A 348 -3.76 2.37 -2.16
C GLY A 348 -3.55 0.88 -2.39
N ILE A 349 -3.30 0.48 -3.64
CA ILE A 349 -2.96 -0.90 -4.02
C ILE A 349 -1.63 -1.31 -3.37
N ASP A 350 -0.68 -0.39 -3.37
CA ASP A 350 0.56 -0.52 -2.63
C ASP A 350 0.45 0.27 -1.32
N CYS A 351 1.15 -0.16 -0.26
CA CYS A 351 1.17 0.56 1.01
C CYS A 351 1.80 1.94 0.83
N HIS A 352 2.98 1.98 0.25
CA HIS A 352 3.56 3.19 -0.31
C HIS A 352 3.10 3.32 -1.77
N ASP A 353 1.89 3.84 -1.95
CA ASP A 353 1.26 3.93 -3.27
C ASP A 353 1.90 5.00 -4.14
N ALA A 354 1.74 4.84 -5.45
CA ALA A 354 2.33 5.73 -6.43
C ALA A 354 1.87 7.19 -6.25
N CYS A 355 2.83 8.11 -6.11
CA CYS A 355 2.60 9.55 -6.11
C CYS A 355 3.88 10.29 -6.56
N PHE A 356 3.75 11.51 -7.06
CA PHE A 356 4.91 12.33 -7.40
C PHE A 356 5.26 13.31 -6.27
N THR A 357 6.57 13.51 -6.07
CA THR A 357 7.05 14.48 -5.09
C THR A 357 6.63 15.90 -5.47
N GLY A 358 5.94 16.58 -4.54
CA GLY A 358 5.49 17.95 -4.70
C GLY A 358 4.10 18.10 -5.29
N ASP A 359 3.42 17.00 -5.59
CA ASP A 359 2.02 17.04 -5.99
C ASP A 359 1.15 17.55 -4.84
N VAL A 360 0.07 18.22 -5.22
CA VAL A 360 -0.84 18.88 -4.29
C VAL A 360 -2.00 17.95 -4.00
N LEU A 361 -2.29 17.72 -2.73
CA LEU A 361 -3.40 16.90 -2.28
C LEU A 361 -4.72 17.34 -2.92
N GLN A 362 -5.48 16.37 -3.40
CA GLN A 362 -6.79 16.55 -4.04
C GLN A 362 -7.83 15.66 -3.36
N PRO A 363 -9.12 16.00 -3.46
CA PRO A 363 -10.17 15.10 -2.98
C PRO A 363 -10.06 13.71 -3.61
N GLY A 364 -10.19 12.67 -2.79
CA GLY A 364 -10.01 11.27 -3.18
C GLY A 364 -8.63 10.70 -2.90
N TRP A 365 -7.61 11.49 -2.53
CA TRP A 365 -6.35 10.95 -2.07
C TRP A 365 -6.52 10.26 -0.72
N ILE A 366 -5.84 9.10 -0.54
CA ILE A 366 -5.67 8.47 0.76
C ILE A 366 -4.18 8.53 1.10
N ILE A 367 -3.87 9.03 2.28
CA ILE A 367 -2.52 9.24 2.77
C ILE A 367 -2.37 8.73 4.21
N SER A 368 -1.16 8.36 4.61
CA SER A 368 -0.82 8.12 6.02
C SER A 368 -0.71 9.45 6.79
N ASP A 369 -0.84 9.37 8.11
CA ASP A 369 -0.51 10.41 9.08
C ASP A 369 0.19 9.75 10.26
N GLU A 370 1.54 9.68 10.21
CA GLU A 370 2.36 8.77 11.02
C GLU A 370 3.47 9.48 11.83
N PRO A 371 3.20 10.54 12.59
CA PRO A 371 4.23 11.11 13.45
C PRO A 371 4.77 10.08 14.44
N GLY A 372 6.09 10.16 14.71
CA GLY A 372 6.76 9.29 15.68
C GLY A 372 7.89 9.98 16.42
N LEU A 373 8.26 9.47 17.57
CA LEU A 373 9.45 9.84 18.33
C LEU A 373 10.20 8.60 18.77
N TYR A 374 11.51 8.60 18.54
CA TYR A 374 12.38 7.45 18.78
C TYR A 374 13.56 7.87 19.64
N ILE A 375 13.40 7.68 20.95
CA ILE A 375 14.36 8.10 21.97
C ILE A 375 15.16 6.88 22.43
N ASP A 376 16.23 6.58 21.71
CA ASP A 376 17.05 5.38 21.91
C ASP A 376 17.66 5.31 23.33
N GLU A 377 18.00 6.47 23.90
CA GLU A 377 18.57 6.60 25.25
C GLU A 377 17.59 6.20 26.35
N GLU A 378 16.27 6.32 26.09
CA GLU A 378 15.20 5.94 27.03
C GLU A 378 14.50 4.63 26.60
N GLU A 379 14.90 4.02 25.50
CA GLU A 379 14.25 2.84 24.88
C GLU A 379 12.74 3.08 24.63
N ILE A 380 12.39 4.30 24.23
CA ILE A 380 11.02 4.72 23.94
C ILE A 380 10.90 5.04 22.44
N GLY A 381 10.26 4.12 21.71
CA GLY A 381 9.78 4.33 20.36
C GLY A 381 8.26 4.44 20.36
N ILE A 382 7.71 5.54 19.86
CA ILE A 382 6.27 5.77 19.76
C ILE A 382 5.96 6.30 18.36
N ARG A 383 5.08 5.61 17.64
CA ARG A 383 4.43 6.09 16.42
C ARG A 383 2.93 5.89 16.56
N ILE A 384 2.17 6.86 16.08
CA ILE A 384 0.70 6.81 15.96
C ILE A 384 0.38 7.15 14.53
N GLU A 385 -0.28 6.23 13.85
CA GLU A 385 -0.56 6.35 12.43
C GLU A 385 -2.02 6.09 12.11
N ASP A 386 -2.56 6.93 11.28
CA ASP A 386 -3.92 6.84 10.76
C ASP A 386 -3.93 6.99 9.23
N ASP A 387 -4.91 6.36 8.58
CA ASP A 387 -5.22 6.57 7.17
C ASP A 387 -6.19 7.75 7.02
N LEU A 388 -5.84 8.74 6.22
CA LEU A 388 -6.62 9.94 5.95
C LEU A 388 -7.15 9.95 4.51
N LEU A 389 -8.47 10.09 4.33
CA LEU A 389 -9.07 10.39 3.03
C LEU A 389 -9.23 11.91 2.88
N ILE A 390 -8.61 12.50 1.88
CA ILE A 390 -8.80 13.91 1.55
C ILE A 390 -10.19 14.11 0.95
N THR A 391 -10.96 15.02 1.56
CA THR A 391 -12.31 15.40 1.15
C THR A 391 -12.32 16.71 0.37
N GLN A 392 -13.49 17.28 0.05
CA GLN A 392 -13.58 18.53 -0.71
C GLN A 392 -13.01 19.75 0.04
N ASP A 393 -13.04 19.74 1.38
CA ASP A 393 -12.72 20.88 2.24
C ASP A 393 -11.83 20.54 3.44
N GLY A 394 -11.40 19.30 3.58
CA GLY A 394 -10.56 18.81 4.69
C GLY A 394 -10.11 17.39 4.49
N CYS A 395 -10.12 16.58 5.55
CA CYS A 395 -9.92 15.15 5.48
C CYS A 395 -10.88 14.38 6.41
N GLU A 396 -11.07 13.11 6.10
CA GLU A 396 -11.71 12.13 6.99
C GLU A 396 -10.65 11.17 7.50
N VAL A 397 -10.54 11.00 8.82
CA VAL A 397 -9.71 9.95 9.43
C VAL A 397 -10.44 8.62 9.27
N LEU A 398 -10.01 7.78 8.32
CA LEU A 398 -10.64 6.50 8.02
C LEU A 398 -10.52 5.50 9.18
N SER A 399 -9.44 5.61 9.93
CA SER A 399 -9.08 4.76 11.08
C SER A 399 -9.55 5.31 12.44
N ARG A 400 -10.44 6.31 12.47
CA ARG A 400 -10.92 6.99 13.70
C ARG A 400 -11.47 6.05 14.78
N ASP A 401 -11.97 4.88 14.39
CA ASP A 401 -12.52 3.88 15.31
C ASP A 401 -11.44 2.99 15.93
N ILE A 402 -10.16 3.15 15.54
CA ILE A 402 -9.04 2.43 16.14
C ILE A 402 -8.53 3.25 17.34
N PRO A 403 -8.56 2.68 18.57
CA PRO A 403 -8.15 3.38 19.77
C PRO A 403 -6.72 3.96 19.65
N LYS A 404 -6.58 5.24 20.04
CA LYS A 404 -5.29 5.94 20.10
C LYS A 404 -5.11 6.84 21.31
N ASP A 405 -6.17 7.06 22.11
CA ASP A 405 -6.05 7.77 23.38
C ASP A 405 -5.46 6.82 24.45
N PRO A 406 -4.44 7.24 25.22
CA PRO A 406 -3.80 6.38 26.22
C PRO A 406 -4.79 5.78 27.23
N GLU A 407 -5.76 6.58 27.70
CA GLU A 407 -6.77 6.14 28.65
C GLU A 407 -7.71 5.08 28.05
N GLN A 408 -8.05 5.20 26.77
CA GLN A 408 -8.88 4.20 26.07
C GLN A 408 -8.13 2.89 25.86
N ILE A 409 -6.84 2.98 25.50
CA ILE A 409 -5.96 1.80 25.35
C ILE A 409 -5.84 1.07 26.68
N GLU A 410 -5.48 1.75 27.77
CA GLU A 410 -5.39 1.19 29.11
C GLU A 410 -6.70 0.54 29.56
N TRP A 411 -7.85 1.18 29.22
CA TRP A 411 -9.19 0.64 29.56
C TRP A 411 -9.49 -0.70 28.83
N ILE A 412 -9.17 -0.76 27.52
CA ILE A 412 -9.35 -1.98 26.72
C ILE A 412 -8.43 -3.09 27.23
N MET A 413 -7.15 -2.76 27.48
CA MET A 413 -6.16 -3.74 27.97
C MET A 413 -6.50 -4.26 29.36
N ALA A 414 -7.19 -3.48 30.18
CA ALA A 414 -7.71 -3.94 31.48
C ALA A 414 -8.92 -4.90 31.36
N GLY A 415 -9.32 -5.29 30.14
CA GLY A 415 -10.45 -6.20 29.89
C GLY A 415 -11.82 -5.58 30.20
N ARG A 416 -11.95 -4.26 30.16
CA ARG A 416 -13.18 -3.52 30.47
C ARG A 416 -13.97 -3.09 29.22
N ALA A 417 -13.65 -3.65 28.07
CA ALA A 417 -14.32 -3.36 26.79
C ALA A 417 -15.34 -4.45 26.39
#